data_e210ddacfdf25cb66e0fc06d035233dc
#
_entry.id   e210ddacfdf25cb66e0fc06d035233dc
#
_cell.length_a   1.000
_cell.length_b   1.000
_cell.length_c   1.000
_cell.angle_alpha   90.00
_cell.angle_beta   90.00
_cell.angle_gamma   90.00
#
_symmetry.space_group_name_H-M   'P 1'
#
loop_
_entity.id
_entity.type
_entity.pdbx_description
1 polymer ?
#
loop_
_entity_poly.entity_id
_entity_poly.type
_entity_poly.pdbx_seq_one_letter_code
_entity_poly.pdbx_strand_id
1 'polypeptide(L)'
;QIFTACCSEQMQPWRTVNVLDALCAGGRVRPDGLLAHKYREWCLAHAKNEEMPLSRLSMEELAENSAAAVVVVTRTPEDYRTVLTADECELVRTVCAAFTRTVLVLNTPGWMELGELAQTLPAIVFMGVAGQEGGAALADILTGEVMPSGRLAHSWPLTLAQFDEAAGVMDGFCGYRWFDSFGRDVLYPFGYGLGYGRAELQSVSTGLDGCDVVVTAEVANTGSVWPVQEVVQVYFSTPAAAHGGAIYQLACFRKTRPLEAGEKQTIT
;
A
#
# COMPACT_ATOMS: atom_id res chain seq x y z
N GLN A 1 -13.68 -5.71 -8.78
CA GLN A 1 -12.84 -6.64 -9.54
C GLN A 1 -11.38 -6.37 -9.17
N ILE A 2 -10.67 -7.34 -8.65
CA ILE A 2 -9.21 -7.23 -8.54
C ILE A 2 -8.66 -7.66 -9.88
N PHE A 3 -8.12 -6.70 -10.63
CA PHE A 3 -7.36 -7.00 -11.81
C PHE A 3 -5.95 -7.43 -11.41
N THR A 4 -5.59 -8.63 -11.80
CA THR A 4 -4.20 -8.99 -11.91
C THR A 4 -3.72 -8.39 -13.22
N ALA A 5 -3.21 -7.17 -13.20
CA ALA A 5 -2.54 -6.63 -14.36
C ALA A 5 -1.18 -7.33 -14.45
N CYS A 6 -1.02 -8.13 -15.48
CA CYS A 6 0.32 -8.56 -15.89
C CYS A 6 1.04 -7.35 -16.49
N CYS A 7 2.27 -7.13 -16.09
CA CYS A 7 3.11 -6.02 -16.57
C CYS A 7 3.50 -6.13 -18.06
N SER A 8 2.98 -7.12 -18.79
CA SER A 8 3.16 -7.24 -20.23
C SER A 8 1.92 -7.92 -20.85
N GLU A 9 1.54 -7.48 -22.03
CA GLU A 9 0.50 -8.09 -22.86
C GLU A 9 0.72 -9.57 -23.16
N GLN A 10 1.92 -10.09 -22.88
CA GLN A 10 2.33 -11.46 -23.17
C GLN A 10 2.10 -12.44 -22.02
N MET A 11 1.86 -11.97 -20.79
CA MET A 11 1.59 -12.86 -19.66
C MET A 11 0.08 -13.06 -19.48
N GLN A 12 -0.42 -14.20 -19.95
CA GLN A 12 -1.77 -14.65 -19.61
C GLN A 12 -1.71 -15.41 -18.28
N PRO A 13 -2.40 -14.94 -17.23
CA PRO A 13 -2.42 -15.66 -15.97
C PRO A 13 -3.13 -17.00 -16.17
N TRP A 14 -2.54 -18.06 -15.64
CA TRP A 14 -3.16 -19.39 -15.67
C TRP A 14 -4.50 -19.43 -14.91
N ARG A 15 -4.57 -18.67 -13.82
CA ARG A 15 -5.81 -18.40 -13.07
C ARG A 15 -5.72 -17.00 -12.44
N THR A 16 -6.84 -16.47 -12.06
CA THR A 16 -6.93 -15.25 -11.25
C THR A 16 -7.78 -15.52 -10.02
N VAL A 17 -7.27 -15.14 -8.85
CA VAL A 17 -8.00 -15.21 -7.60
C VAL A 17 -8.48 -13.81 -7.26
N ASN A 18 -9.80 -13.60 -7.19
CA ASN A 18 -10.35 -12.35 -6.70
C ASN A 18 -10.49 -12.38 -5.17
N VAL A 19 -10.54 -11.20 -4.55
CA VAL A 19 -10.58 -11.08 -3.09
C VAL A 19 -11.85 -11.67 -2.48
N LEU A 20 -12.99 -11.54 -3.15
CA LEU A 20 -14.25 -12.04 -2.64
C LEU A 20 -14.24 -13.58 -2.52
N ASP A 21 -13.76 -14.25 -3.57
CA ASP A 21 -13.66 -15.71 -3.55
C ASP A 21 -12.62 -16.20 -2.53
N ALA A 22 -11.50 -15.47 -2.39
CA ALA A 22 -10.48 -15.77 -1.38
C ALA A 22 -11.02 -15.60 0.05
N LEU A 23 -11.74 -14.52 0.35
CA LEU A 23 -12.37 -14.29 1.64
C LEU A 23 -13.42 -15.36 1.96
N CYS A 24 -14.22 -15.79 0.96
CA CYS A 24 -15.17 -16.88 1.12
C CYS A 24 -14.49 -18.22 1.42
N ALA A 25 -13.38 -18.50 0.74
CA ALA A 25 -12.63 -19.75 0.90
C ALA A 25 -11.90 -19.84 2.25
N GLY A 26 -11.42 -18.71 2.78
CA GLY A 26 -10.66 -18.64 4.03
C GLY A 26 -11.50 -18.90 5.29
N GLY A 27 -12.81 -18.73 5.23
CA GLY A 27 -13.75 -19.05 6.31
C GLY A 27 -13.68 -18.18 7.57
N ARG A 28 -12.72 -17.25 7.66
CA ARG A 28 -12.56 -16.34 8.83
C ARG A 28 -13.53 -15.17 8.84
N VAL A 29 -13.90 -14.72 7.66
CA VAL A 29 -14.88 -13.66 7.46
C VAL A 29 -15.97 -14.15 6.54
N ARG A 30 -17.17 -13.60 6.70
CA ARG A 30 -18.31 -13.90 5.87
C ARG A 30 -18.67 -12.65 5.07
N PRO A 31 -18.33 -12.57 3.78
CA PRO A 31 -18.81 -11.50 2.93
C PRO A 31 -20.34 -11.45 2.86
N ASP A 32 -20.90 -10.26 2.72
CA ASP A 32 -22.34 -10.11 2.53
C ASP A 32 -22.79 -10.79 1.22
N GLY A 33 -23.66 -11.79 1.36
CA GLY A 33 -24.07 -12.65 0.24
C GLY A 33 -24.95 -11.93 -0.78
N LEU A 34 -25.78 -10.99 -0.31
CA LEU A 34 -26.67 -10.21 -1.18
C LEU A 34 -25.85 -9.21 -2.00
N LEU A 35 -24.92 -8.50 -1.36
CA LEU A 35 -24.01 -7.59 -2.04
C LEU A 35 -23.15 -8.34 -3.07
N ALA A 36 -22.57 -9.48 -2.68
CA ALA A 36 -21.79 -10.32 -3.57
C ALA A 36 -22.59 -10.78 -4.80
N HIS A 37 -23.86 -11.13 -4.61
CA HIS A 37 -24.74 -11.51 -5.70
C HIS A 37 -25.04 -10.34 -6.64
N LYS A 38 -25.41 -9.17 -6.10
CA LYS A 38 -25.64 -7.95 -6.87
C LYS A 38 -24.41 -7.56 -7.75
N TYR A 39 -23.22 -7.63 -7.17
CA TYR A 39 -22.00 -7.33 -7.94
C TYR A 39 -21.69 -8.38 -9.01
N ARG A 40 -21.95 -9.66 -8.76
CA ARG A 40 -21.77 -10.69 -9.79
C ARG A 40 -22.74 -10.47 -10.97
N GLU A 41 -24.00 -10.19 -10.70
CA GLU A 41 -24.99 -9.88 -11.73
C GLU A 41 -24.61 -8.61 -12.52
N TRP A 42 -24.17 -7.57 -11.79
CA TRP A 42 -23.70 -6.33 -12.43
C TRP A 42 -22.53 -6.59 -13.37
N CYS A 43 -21.51 -7.29 -12.92
CA CYS A 43 -20.32 -7.62 -13.71
C CYS A 43 -20.60 -8.50 -14.94
N LEU A 44 -21.67 -9.29 -14.92
CA LEU A 44 -22.09 -10.08 -16.09
C LEU A 44 -22.80 -9.24 -17.14
N ALA A 45 -23.48 -8.17 -16.74
CA ALA A 45 -24.32 -7.34 -17.60
C ALA A 45 -23.60 -6.07 -18.12
N HIS A 46 -22.49 -5.67 -17.53
CA HIS A 46 -21.84 -4.39 -17.77
C HIS A 46 -20.36 -4.54 -18.11
N ALA A 47 -19.75 -3.49 -18.64
CA ALA A 47 -18.32 -3.46 -18.95
C ALA A 47 -17.47 -3.64 -17.69
N LYS A 48 -16.25 -4.18 -17.86
CA LYS A 48 -15.37 -4.55 -16.72
C LYS A 48 -14.99 -3.40 -15.78
N ASN A 49 -15.05 -2.18 -16.26
CA ASN A 49 -14.68 -0.94 -15.54
C ASN A 49 -15.89 -0.06 -15.23
N GLU A 50 -17.10 -0.57 -15.37
CA GLU A 50 -18.32 0.15 -15.02
C GLU A 50 -18.73 -0.21 -13.58
N GLU A 51 -18.70 0.80 -12.69
CA GLU A 51 -19.09 0.62 -11.28
C GLU A 51 -20.61 0.58 -11.13
N MET A 52 -21.10 -0.19 -10.18
CA MET A 52 -22.52 -0.26 -9.88
C MET A 52 -22.95 1.03 -9.14
N PRO A 53 -24.01 1.72 -9.63
CA PRO A 53 -24.48 2.95 -8.99
C PRO A 53 -24.86 2.74 -7.53
N LEU A 54 -24.47 3.69 -6.65
CA LEU A 54 -24.80 3.67 -5.22
C LEU A 54 -26.30 3.58 -4.95
N SER A 55 -27.14 4.13 -5.83
CA SER A 55 -28.60 4.06 -5.73
C SER A 55 -29.17 2.63 -5.75
N ARG A 56 -28.39 1.64 -6.16
CA ARG A 56 -28.75 0.22 -6.08
C ARG A 56 -28.41 -0.43 -4.74
N LEU A 57 -27.73 0.28 -3.85
CA LEU A 57 -27.29 -0.19 -2.55
C LEU A 57 -28.05 0.54 -1.43
N SER A 58 -28.48 -0.18 -0.43
CA SER A 58 -28.93 0.38 0.83
C SER A 58 -27.77 0.36 1.81
N MET A 59 -27.16 1.52 2.06
CA MET A 59 -26.04 1.61 3.01
C MET A 59 -26.45 1.29 4.45
N GLU A 60 -27.70 1.63 4.82
CA GLU A 60 -28.25 1.31 6.14
C GLU A 60 -28.35 -0.22 6.34
N GLU A 61 -28.95 -0.90 5.36
CA GLU A 61 -29.09 -2.37 5.41
C GLU A 61 -27.73 -3.07 5.42
N LEU A 62 -26.77 -2.58 4.62
CA LEU A 62 -25.42 -3.13 4.58
C LEU A 62 -24.67 -2.90 5.90
N ALA A 63 -24.83 -1.73 6.53
CA ALA A 63 -24.19 -1.42 7.81
C ALA A 63 -24.80 -2.20 8.99
N GLU A 64 -26.10 -2.51 8.93
CA GLU A 64 -26.74 -3.38 9.92
C GLU A 64 -26.25 -4.83 9.86
N ASN A 65 -25.91 -5.30 8.66
CA ASN A 65 -25.55 -6.71 8.41
C ASN A 65 -24.03 -6.97 8.35
N SER A 66 -23.20 -5.91 8.32
CA SER A 66 -21.75 -6.04 8.12
C SER A 66 -20.96 -5.16 9.08
N ALA A 67 -19.92 -5.71 9.69
CA ALA A 67 -19.10 -5.02 10.69
C ALA A 67 -18.00 -4.15 10.07
N ALA A 68 -17.66 -4.33 8.79
CA ALA A 68 -16.61 -3.61 8.09
C ALA A 68 -16.90 -3.58 6.57
N ALA A 69 -16.32 -2.61 5.90
CA ALA A 69 -16.41 -2.46 4.46
C ALA A 69 -15.02 -2.40 3.80
N VAL A 70 -14.91 -2.98 2.61
CA VAL A 70 -13.71 -2.89 1.78
C VAL A 70 -14.11 -2.27 0.44
N VAL A 71 -13.52 -1.12 0.13
CA VAL A 71 -13.67 -0.45 -1.17
C VAL A 71 -12.41 -0.69 -1.98
N VAL A 72 -12.56 -1.18 -3.20
CA VAL A 72 -11.41 -1.47 -4.08
C VAL A 72 -11.44 -0.51 -5.27
N VAL A 73 -10.41 0.30 -5.41
CA VAL A 73 -10.18 1.13 -6.59
C VAL A 73 -9.10 0.46 -7.44
N THR A 74 -9.43 0.24 -8.71
CA THR A 74 -8.53 -0.45 -9.64
C THR A 74 -8.15 0.45 -10.81
N ARG A 75 -6.88 0.41 -11.20
CA ARG A 75 -6.36 0.99 -12.46
C ARG A 75 -5.52 -0.05 -13.17
N THR A 76 -5.63 -0.07 -14.49
CA THR A 76 -4.70 -0.83 -15.33
C THR A 76 -3.54 0.07 -15.76
N PRO A 77 -2.39 -0.49 -16.18
CA PRO A 77 -1.29 0.32 -16.71
C PRO A 77 -1.71 1.19 -17.91
N GLU A 78 -2.68 0.74 -18.71
CA GLU A 78 -3.16 1.42 -19.91
C GLU A 78 -4.15 2.57 -19.58
N ASP A 79 -4.88 2.45 -18.48
CA ASP A 79 -5.85 3.46 -18.00
C ASP A 79 -5.45 3.96 -16.60
N TYR A 80 -4.18 4.29 -16.44
CA TYR A 80 -3.68 4.79 -15.18
C TYR A 80 -3.98 6.28 -15.01
N ARG A 81 -4.92 6.55 -14.12
CA ARG A 81 -5.23 7.90 -13.65
C ARG A 81 -4.81 8.01 -12.19
N THR A 82 -4.02 9.02 -11.89
CA THR A 82 -3.52 9.28 -10.54
C THR A 82 -4.56 9.90 -9.61
N VAL A 83 -5.72 10.30 -10.13
CA VAL A 83 -6.78 10.98 -9.39
C VAL A 83 -8.02 10.09 -9.31
N LEU A 84 -8.68 10.09 -8.16
CA LEU A 84 -9.98 9.46 -8.01
C LEU A 84 -11.04 10.25 -8.80
N THR A 85 -11.96 9.54 -9.43
CA THR A 85 -13.13 10.17 -10.07
C THR A 85 -14.10 10.73 -9.01
N ALA A 86 -15.01 11.60 -9.43
CA ALA A 86 -16.04 12.14 -8.53
C ALA A 86 -16.88 11.00 -7.92
N ASP A 87 -17.28 10.02 -8.73
CA ASP A 87 -18.09 8.87 -8.30
C ASP A 87 -17.33 7.97 -7.32
N GLU A 88 -16.02 7.74 -7.53
CA GLU A 88 -15.18 7.01 -6.59
C GLU A 88 -15.03 7.73 -5.26
N CYS A 89 -14.86 9.06 -5.30
CA CYS A 89 -14.82 9.88 -4.09
C CYS A 89 -16.16 9.82 -3.33
N GLU A 90 -17.29 9.88 -4.05
CA GLU A 90 -18.62 9.77 -3.46
C GLU A 90 -18.83 8.38 -2.84
N LEU A 91 -18.46 7.30 -3.56
CA LEU A 91 -18.50 5.94 -3.03
C LEU A 91 -17.73 5.81 -1.72
N VAL A 92 -16.46 6.24 -1.71
CA VAL A 92 -15.60 6.14 -0.53
C VAL A 92 -16.19 6.93 0.64
N ARG A 93 -16.63 8.19 0.42
CA ARG A 93 -17.24 9.01 1.46
C ARG A 93 -18.53 8.38 2.02
N THR A 94 -19.39 7.88 1.14
CA THR A 94 -20.66 7.26 1.54
C THR A 94 -20.42 6.01 2.37
N VAL A 95 -19.48 5.16 1.97
CA VAL A 95 -19.12 3.96 2.72
C VAL A 95 -18.48 4.32 4.06
N CYS A 96 -17.56 5.30 4.11
CA CYS A 96 -16.95 5.77 5.35
C CYS A 96 -17.95 6.37 6.33
N ALA A 97 -19.00 7.02 5.83
CA ALA A 97 -20.07 7.54 6.68
C ALA A 97 -20.94 6.44 7.32
N ALA A 98 -21.10 5.32 6.61
CA ALA A 98 -21.91 4.19 7.07
C ALA A 98 -21.11 3.19 7.92
N PHE A 99 -19.80 3.04 7.68
CA PHE A 99 -18.96 2.03 8.33
C PHE A 99 -17.76 2.66 9.04
N THR A 100 -17.65 2.45 10.34
CA THR A 100 -16.48 2.90 11.12
C THR A 100 -15.20 2.12 10.80
N ARG A 101 -15.33 0.90 10.24
CA ARG A 101 -14.23 0.05 9.81
C ARG A 101 -14.26 -0.06 8.30
N THR A 102 -13.66 0.92 7.64
CA THR A 102 -13.54 0.95 6.17
C THR A 102 -12.08 0.82 5.77
N VAL A 103 -11.82 -0.03 4.79
CA VAL A 103 -10.51 -0.18 4.16
C VAL A 103 -10.62 0.23 2.70
N LEU A 104 -9.83 1.21 2.29
CA LEU A 104 -9.63 1.53 0.87
C LEU A 104 -8.45 0.69 0.34
N VAL A 105 -8.71 -0.12 -0.66
CA VAL A 105 -7.69 -0.90 -1.37
C VAL A 105 -7.38 -0.24 -2.70
N LEU A 106 -6.12 0.08 -2.91
CA LEU A 106 -5.62 0.65 -4.16
C LEU A 106 -4.88 -0.44 -4.96
N ASN A 107 -5.57 -1.01 -5.93
CA ASN A 107 -5.01 -1.95 -6.90
C ASN A 107 -4.61 -1.16 -8.16
N THR A 108 -3.52 -0.40 -8.05
CA THR A 108 -3.10 0.58 -9.04
C THR A 108 -1.61 0.46 -9.32
N PRO A 109 -1.13 0.76 -10.54
CA PRO A 109 0.28 0.64 -10.89
C PRO A 109 1.20 1.62 -10.14
N GLY A 110 0.64 2.69 -9.58
CA GLY A 110 1.38 3.70 -8.83
C GLY A 110 0.52 4.43 -7.82
N TRP A 111 1.03 5.53 -7.32
CA TRP A 111 0.37 6.36 -6.33
C TRP A 111 -0.94 6.98 -6.84
N MET A 112 -1.81 7.32 -5.90
CA MET A 112 -3.07 8.01 -6.18
C MET A 112 -3.15 9.29 -5.35
N GLU A 113 -3.62 10.37 -5.95
CA GLU A 113 -3.99 11.59 -5.22
C GLU A 113 -5.28 11.34 -4.46
N LEU A 114 -5.19 11.29 -3.14
CA LEU A 114 -6.33 10.98 -2.26
C LEU A 114 -6.97 12.24 -1.66
N GLY A 115 -6.28 13.37 -1.70
CA GLY A 115 -6.75 14.62 -1.13
C GLY A 115 -7.13 14.47 0.35
N GLU A 116 -8.28 15.01 0.72
CA GLU A 116 -8.80 14.93 2.10
C GLU A 116 -9.13 13.51 2.57
N LEU A 117 -9.39 12.57 1.62
CA LEU A 117 -9.71 11.19 1.97
C LEU A 117 -8.57 10.50 2.71
N ALA A 118 -7.32 10.87 2.44
CA ALA A 118 -6.16 10.31 3.12
C ALA A 118 -6.18 10.52 4.64
N GLN A 119 -6.84 11.58 5.11
CA GLN A 119 -6.93 11.93 6.54
C GLN A 119 -8.17 11.33 7.21
N THR A 120 -9.20 11.00 6.43
CA THR A 120 -10.50 10.54 6.94
C THR A 120 -10.65 9.02 6.89
N LEU A 121 -9.89 8.34 6.02
CA LEU A 121 -9.92 6.90 5.87
C LEU A 121 -9.29 6.18 7.07
N PRO A 122 -9.99 5.22 7.70
CA PRO A 122 -9.43 4.43 8.79
C PRO A 122 -8.22 3.58 8.39
N ALA A 123 -8.24 3.05 7.17
CA ALA A 123 -7.13 2.24 6.63
C ALA A 123 -7.06 2.33 5.10
N ILE A 124 -5.82 2.30 4.60
CA ILE A 124 -5.52 2.25 3.16
C ILE A 124 -4.54 1.10 2.92
N VAL A 125 -4.86 0.24 1.97
CA VAL A 125 -3.96 -0.82 1.50
C VAL A 125 -3.58 -0.54 0.07
N PHE A 126 -2.31 -0.25 -0.17
CA PHE A 126 -1.75 -0.17 -1.51
C PHE A 126 -1.19 -1.53 -1.90
N MET A 127 -1.84 -2.19 -2.86
CA MET A 127 -1.40 -3.51 -3.30
C MET A 127 -0.57 -3.49 -4.60
N GLY A 128 -0.46 -2.33 -5.24
CA GLY A 128 0.22 -2.22 -6.52
C GLY A 128 -0.49 -3.04 -7.60
N VAL A 129 0.27 -3.45 -8.62
CA VAL A 129 -0.17 -4.41 -9.63
C VAL A 129 0.14 -5.81 -9.11
N ALA A 130 -0.89 -6.47 -8.60
CA ALA A 130 -0.75 -7.81 -8.04
C ALA A 130 -0.73 -8.87 -9.14
N GLY A 131 -0.05 -9.98 -8.87
CA GLY A 131 -0.07 -11.16 -9.72
C GLY A 131 -1.39 -11.96 -9.59
N GLN A 132 -1.41 -13.14 -10.17
CA GLN A 132 -2.61 -14.02 -10.22
C GLN A 132 -3.18 -14.39 -8.84
N GLU A 133 -2.36 -14.40 -7.79
CA GLU A 133 -2.75 -14.69 -6.40
C GLU A 133 -3.03 -13.42 -5.57
N GLY A 134 -3.12 -12.25 -6.21
CA GLY A 134 -3.29 -10.97 -5.52
C GLY A 134 -4.51 -10.91 -4.62
N GLY A 135 -5.63 -11.51 -5.03
CA GLY A 135 -6.83 -11.60 -4.19
C GLY A 135 -6.64 -12.45 -2.95
N ALA A 136 -5.90 -13.57 -3.04
CA ALA A 136 -5.57 -14.41 -1.89
C ALA A 136 -4.65 -13.65 -0.91
N ALA A 137 -3.57 -13.04 -1.41
CA ALA A 137 -2.66 -12.25 -0.59
C ALA A 137 -3.36 -11.08 0.11
N LEU A 138 -4.29 -10.39 -0.57
CA LEU A 138 -5.09 -9.34 0.04
C LEU A 138 -6.03 -9.90 1.12
N ALA A 139 -6.68 -11.05 0.88
CA ALA A 139 -7.54 -11.68 1.86
C ALA A 139 -6.75 -12.06 3.13
N ASP A 140 -5.55 -12.60 3.00
CA ASP A 140 -4.68 -12.94 4.14
C ASP A 140 -4.31 -11.70 4.97
N ILE A 141 -4.01 -10.56 4.31
CA ILE A 141 -3.79 -9.28 4.97
C ILE A 141 -5.06 -8.82 5.71
N LEU A 142 -6.21 -8.76 5.02
CA LEU A 142 -7.47 -8.26 5.59
C LEU A 142 -7.97 -9.10 6.77
N THR A 143 -7.66 -10.40 6.79
CA THR A 143 -8.05 -11.32 7.87
C THR A 143 -7.00 -11.44 8.97
N GLY A 144 -5.81 -10.85 8.78
CA GLY A 144 -4.72 -10.93 9.73
C GLY A 144 -3.96 -12.27 9.73
N GLU A 145 -4.14 -13.11 8.69
CA GLU A 145 -3.32 -14.31 8.52
C GLU A 145 -1.86 -13.96 8.26
N VAL A 146 -1.65 -12.89 7.51
CA VAL A 146 -0.33 -12.35 7.19
C VAL A 146 -0.27 -10.89 7.59
N MET A 147 0.79 -10.50 8.31
CA MET A 147 1.03 -9.11 8.64
C MET A 147 1.55 -8.36 7.40
N PRO A 148 0.98 -7.19 7.05
CA PRO A 148 1.54 -6.34 6.02
C PRO A 148 2.95 -5.89 6.42
N SER A 149 3.91 -6.11 5.56
CA SER A 149 5.32 -5.79 5.79
C SER A 149 6.00 -5.14 4.57
N GLY A 150 5.19 -4.72 3.59
CA GLY A 150 5.63 -3.92 2.47
C GLY A 150 5.99 -2.50 2.88
N ARG A 151 6.90 -1.88 2.14
CA ARG A 151 7.27 -0.48 2.28
C ARG A 151 7.16 0.19 0.93
N LEU A 152 6.71 1.44 0.90
CA LEU A 152 6.60 2.20 -0.34
C LEU A 152 7.98 2.38 -0.99
N ALA A 153 8.06 2.02 -2.26
CA ALA A 153 9.28 2.16 -3.06
C ALA A 153 9.44 3.57 -3.68
N HIS A 154 8.52 4.48 -3.38
CA HIS A 154 8.55 5.88 -3.82
C HIS A 154 7.77 6.75 -2.84
N SER A 155 8.11 8.04 -2.77
CA SER A 155 7.32 9.02 -2.02
C SER A 155 5.99 9.27 -2.71
N TRP A 156 4.92 9.42 -1.93
CA TRP A 156 3.61 9.80 -2.43
C TRP A 156 3.42 11.30 -2.26
N PRO A 157 3.38 12.07 -3.35
CA PRO A 157 3.15 13.51 -3.29
C PRO A 157 1.73 13.80 -2.79
N LEU A 158 1.52 15.03 -2.34
CA LEU A 158 0.20 15.51 -1.92
C LEU A 158 -0.73 15.73 -3.12
N THR A 159 -0.18 16.18 -4.25
CA THR A 159 -0.95 16.55 -5.45
C THR A 159 -0.24 16.12 -6.73
N LEU A 160 -1.00 16.02 -7.83
CA LEU A 160 -0.47 15.77 -9.16
C LEU A 160 0.51 16.88 -9.60
N ALA A 161 0.20 18.14 -9.30
CA ALA A 161 1.09 19.26 -9.62
C ALA A 161 2.47 19.11 -8.97
N GLN A 162 2.52 18.64 -7.71
CA GLN A 162 3.75 18.38 -6.99
C GLN A 162 4.52 17.19 -7.60
N PHE A 163 3.80 16.18 -8.09
CA PHE A 163 4.41 15.06 -8.81
C PHE A 163 5.07 15.52 -10.11
N ASP A 164 4.37 16.34 -10.90
CA ASP A 164 4.87 16.86 -12.16
C ASP A 164 6.10 17.77 -11.94
N GLU A 165 6.09 18.57 -10.87
CA GLU A 165 7.24 19.38 -10.46
C GLU A 165 8.46 18.50 -10.16
N ALA A 166 8.27 17.43 -9.37
CA ALA A 166 9.34 16.49 -9.03
C ALA A 166 9.82 15.67 -10.24
N ALA A 167 8.95 15.32 -11.17
CA ALA A 167 9.27 14.57 -12.38
C ALA A 167 10.05 15.43 -13.40
N GLY A 168 9.85 16.76 -13.39
CA GLY A 168 10.54 17.70 -14.26
C GLY A 168 11.99 18.01 -13.85
N VAL A 169 12.43 17.55 -12.68
CA VAL A 169 13.79 17.80 -12.20
C VAL A 169 14.75 16.75 -12.75
N MET A 170 15.74 17.18 -13.50
CA MET A 170 16.83 16.35 -14.01
C MET A 170 18.00 16.30 -13.01
N ASP A 171 18.94 15.35 -13.21
CA ASP A 171 20.22 15.25 -12.49
C ASP A 171 20.21 14.77 -11.03
N GLY A 172 19.69 13.55 -10.83
CA GLY A 172 19.90 12.83 -9.55
C GLY A 172 18.90 13.16 -8.44
N PHE A 173 18.05 14.16 -8.61
CA PHE A 173 16.95 14.51 -7.73
C PHE A 173 15.64 13.85 -8.21
N CYS A 174 15.47 12.57 -8.02
CA CYS A 174 14.18 11.95 -8.27
C CYS A 174 13.58 11.36 -7.00
N GLY A 175 12.25 11.37 -6.90
CA GLY A 175 11.52 10.80 -5.77
C GLY A 175 11.90 11.46 -4.43
N TYR A 176 12.17 10.65 -3.41
CA TYR A 176 12.48 11.13 -2.05
C TYR A 176 13.67 12.11 -2.01
N ARG A 177 14.66 11.95 -2.90
CA ARG A 177 15.82 12.86 -2.94
C ARG A 177 15.39 14.29 -3.21
N TRP A 178 14.42 14.48 -4.10
CA TRP A 178 13.86 15.79 -4.38
C TRP A 178 13.03 16.32 -3.23
N PHE A 179 12.04 15.54 -2.77
CA PHE A 179 11.14 15.97 -1.71
C PHE A 179 11.90 16.37 -0.44
N ASP A 180 12.84 15.53 -0.01
CA ASP A 180 13.57 15.76 1.22
C ASP A 180 14.62 16.88 1.06
N SER A 181 15.32 16.96 -0.08
CA SER A 181 16.34 18.00 -0.29
C SER A 181 15.74 19.41 -0.41
N PHE A 182 14.51 19.52 -0.89
CA PHE A 182 13.82 20.81 -1.02
C PHE A 182 12.79 21.05 0.08
N GLY A 183 12.74 20.20 1.11
CA GLY A 183 11.84 20.35 2.24
C GLY A 183 10.36 20.35 1.84
N ARG A 184 10.00 19.50 0.88
CA ARG A 184 8.63 19.38 0.38
C ARG A 184 7.90 18.30 1.15
N ASP A 185 6.77 18.64 1.73
CA ASP A 185 5.89 17.68 2.38
C ASP A 185 5.34 16.66 1.37
N VAL A 186 5.17 15.44 1.84
CA VAL A 186 4.58 14.35 1.07
C VAL A 186 3.46 13.69 1.87
N LEU A 187 2.52 13.06 1.19
CA LEU A 187 1.47 12.29 1.86
C LEU A 187 2.05 11.08 2.62
N TYR A 188 2.92 10.33 1.93
CA TYR A 188 3.68 9.22 2.51
C TYR A 188 5.12 9.25 2.00
N PRO A 189 6.13 9.21 2.88
CA PRO A 189 7.52 9.21 2.47
C PRO A 189 7.95 7.87 1.84
N PHE A 190 9.05 7.88 1.13
CA PHE A 190 9.74 6.67 0.69
C PHE A 190 10.03 5.75 1.89
N GLY A 191 9.76 4.45 1.74
CA GLY A 191 9.95 3.48 2.81
C GLY A 191 8.80 3.45 3.84
N TYR A 192 7.76 4.27 3.69
CA TYR A 192 6.60 4.24 4.58
C TYR A 192 5.81 2.93 4.46
N GLY A 193 5.27 2.49 5.58
CA GLY A 193 4.34 1.37 5.66
C GLY A 193 4.06 1.01 7.10
N LEU A 194 2.82 0.57 7.37
CA LEU A 194 2.37 0.14 8.68
C LEU A 194 2.18 -1.37 8.69
N GLY A 195 2.32 -1.96 9.86
CA GLY A 195 2.00 -3.35 10.15
C GLY A 195 1.06 -3.45 11.34
N TYR A 196 0.62 -4.66 11.69
CA TYR A 196 -0.23 -4.90 12.87
C TYR A 196 0.56 -5.03 14.16
N GLY A 197 1.88 -5.27 14.06
CA GLY A 197 2.80 -5.37 15.18
C GLY A 197 3.71 -4.16 15.29
N ARG A 198 4.65 -4.21 16.23
CA ARG A 198 5.58 -3.11 16.49
C ARG A 198 7.01 -3.61 16.47
N ALA A 199 7.81 -3.11 15.53
CA ALA A 199 9.24 -3.31 15.49
C ALA A 199 9.97 -2.03 15.92
N GLU A 200 11.10 -2.20 16.62
CA GLU A 200 11.94 -1.08 17.05
C GLU A 200 13.41 -1.38 16.75
N LEU A 201 14.09 -0.36 16.28
CA LEU A 201 15.53 -0.36 16.14
C LEU A 201 16.15 -0.13 17.54
N GLN A 202 16.82 -1.16 18.08
CA GLN A 202 17.35 -1.14 19.44
C GLN A 202 18.75 -0.55 19.48
N SER A 203 19.59 -0.88 18.51
CA SER A 203 20.95 -0.39 18.43
C SER A 203 21.45 -0.32 16.99
N VAL A 204 22.35 0.61 16.74
CA VAL A 204 23.08 0.71 15.47
C VAL A 204 24.55 0.93 15.81
N SER A 205 25.40 0.21 15.11
CA SER A 205 26.85 0.43 15.14
C SER A 205 27.44 0.48 13.75
N THR A 206 28.53 1.20 13.59
CA THR A 206 29.25 1.32 12.32
C THR A 206 30.71 0.94 12.52
N GLY A 207 31.28 0.29 11.52
CA GLY A 207 32.70 -0.09 11.49
C GLY A 207 33.26 0.01 10.09
N LEU A 208 34.55 -0.23 9.95
CA LEU A 208 35.23 -0.30 8.65
C LEU A 208 35.74 -1.74 8.47
N ASP A 209 35.54 -2.29 7.31
CA ASP A 209 36.15 -3.52 6.83
C ASP A 209 36.87 -3.22 5.50
N GLY A 210 38.17 -2.99 5.58
CA GLY A 210 38.94 -2.46 4.47
C GLY A 210 38.48 -1.07 4.07
N CYS A 211 37.91 -0.95 2.87
CA CYS A 211 37.36 0.31 2.32
C CYS A 211 35.83 0.38 2.49
N ASP A 212 35.21 -0.67 3.01
CA ASP A 212 33.76 -0.75 3.14
C ASP A 212 33.30 -0.25 4.52
N VAL A 213 32.19 0.47 4.54
CA VAL A 213 31.49 0.85 5.77
C VAL A 213 30.49 -0.26 6.11
N VAL A 214 30.71 -0.91 7.23
CA VAL A 214 29.82 -1.95 7.76
C VAL A 214 28.86 -1.32 8.76
N VAL A 215 27.57 -1.48 8.52
CA VAL A 215 26.52 -1.03 9.45
C VAL A 215 25.83 -2.26 10.03
N THR A 216 25.81 -2.35 11.36
CA THR A 216 25.13 -3.41 12.10
C THR A 216 23.98 -2.80 12.89
N ALA A 217 22.79 -3.35 12.71
CA ALA A 217 21.56 -2.90 13.36
C ALA A 217 20.86 -4.06 14.07
N GLU A 218 20.44 -3.86 15.32
CA GLU A 218 19.57 -4.80 16.04
C GLU A 218 18.13 -4.31 15.97
N VAL A 219 17.23 -5.14 15.45
CA VAL A 219 15.77 -4.90 15.37
C VAL A 219 15.07 -5.88 16.30
N ALA A 220 14.15 -5.39 17.11
CA ALA A 220 13.33 -6.17 18.01
C ALA A 220 11.84 -6.03 17.71
N ASN A 221 11.10 -7.11 17.84
CA ASN A 221 9.64 -7.06 17.95
C ASN A 221 9.28 -6.70 19.40
N THR A 222 8.81 -5.49 19.62
CA THR A 222 8.36 -4.98 20.93
C THR A 222 6.85 -5.12 21.13
N GLY A 223 6.14 -5.66 20.14
CA GLY A 223 4.73 -6.02 20.25
C GLY A 223 4.52 -7.34 21.00
N SER A 224 3.28 -7.64 21.34
CA SER A 224 2.92 -8.81 22.15
C SER A 224 2.09 -9.86 21.41
N VAL A 225 1.59 -9.57 20.21
CA VAL A 225 0.59 -10.41 19.53
C VAL A 225 1.04 -10.84 18.14
N TRP A 226 1.57 -9.91 17.35
CA TRP A 226 1.83 -10.13 15.94
C TRP A 226 3.32 -10.38 15.67
N PRO A 227 3.68 -11.36 14.85
CA PRO A 227 5.02 -11.39 14.28
C PRO A 227 5.25 -10.16 13.41
N VAL A 228 6.45 -9.62 13.39
CA VAL A 228 6.79 -8.43 12.61
C VAL A 228 7.94 -8.69 11.66
N GLN A 229 7.89 -8.01 10.52
CA GLN A 229 9.03 -7.85 9.63
C GLN A 229 9.28 -6.37 9.41
N GLU A 230 10.55 -5.95 9.55
CA GLU A 230 10.94 -4.56 9.35
C GLU A 230 12.00 -4.44 8.26
N VAL A 231 11.97 -3.31 7.55
CA VAL A 231 12.97 -2.98 6.52
C VAL A 231 13.91 -1.92 7.08
N VAL A 232 15.13 -2.34 7.39
CA VAL A 232 16.21 -1.42 7.78
C VAL A 232 16.79 -0.80 6.51
N GLN A 233 16.83 0.52 6.45
CA GLN A 233 17.37 1.31 5.37
C GLN A 233 18.61 2.08 5.87
N VAL A 234 19.68 2.06 5.09
CA VAL A 234 20.92 2.79 5.40
C VAL A 234 21.08 3.88 4.36
N TYR A 235 21.22 5.10 4.83
CA TYR A 235 21.42 6.28 4.00
C TYR A 235 22.80 6.89 4.26
N PHE A 236 23.35 7.56 3.26
CA PHE A 236 24.57 8.33 3.35
C PHE A 236 24.40 9.71 2.74
N SER A 237 25.14 10.65 3.26
CA SER A 237 25.30 12.00 2.70
C SER A 237 26.67 12.14 2.09
N THR A 238 26.73 12.83 0.95
CA THR A 238 28.01 13.13 0.28
C THR A 238 28.42 14.58 0.54
N PRO A 239 29.70 14.94 0.36
CA PRO A 239 30.11 16.35 0.38
C PRO A 239 29.36 17.21 -0.64
N ALA A 240 28.87 16.63 -1.74
CA ALA A 240 28.05 17.32 -2.73
C ALA A 240 26.72 17.84 -2.15
N ALA A 241 26.21 17.26 -1.07
CA ALA A 241 25.01 17.77 -0.38
C ALA A 241 25.21 19.21 0.12
N ALA A 242 26.40 19.57 0.57
CA ALA A 242 26.75 20.94 0.96
C ALA A 242 26.85 21.92 -0.21
N HIS A 243 26.88 21.44 -1.45
CA HIS A 243 27.03 22.20 -2.68
C HIS A 243 25.86 22.03 -3.65
N GLY A 244 24.66 21.72 -3.13
CA GLY A 244 23.44 21.59 -3.91
C GLY A 244 23.13 20.17 -4.41
N GLY A 245 23.82 19.15 -3.91
CA GLY A 245 23.46 17.75 -4.12
C GLY A 245 22.33 17.27 -3.19
N ALA A 246 21.81 16.06 -3.41
CA ALA A 246 20.80 15.46 -2.54
C ALA A 246 21.32 15.34 -1.11
N ILE A 247 20.48 15.69 -0.12
CA ILE A 247 20.87 15.71 1.30
C ILE A 247 21.29 14.34 1.82
N TYR A 248 20.66 13.26 1.31
CA TYR A 248 21.07 11.88 1.54
C TYR A 248 20.58 10.95 0.42
N GLN A 249 21.20 9.79 0.34
CA GLN A 249 20.91 8.76 -0.65
C GLN A 249 20.88 7.39 0.02
N LEU A 250 19.97 6.53 -0.44
CA LEU A 250 19.88 5.15 0.01
C LEU A 250 21.13 4.38 -0.45
N ALA A 251 21.90 3.87 0.51
CA ALA A 251 23.04 3.00 0.24
C ALA A 251 22.58 1.54 0.05
N CYS A 252 21.84 1.05 1.00
CA CYS A 252 21.32 -0.32 1.00
C CYS A 252 20.08 -0.45 1.88
N PHE A 253 19.40 -1.58 1.75
CA PHE A 253 18.33 -1.96 2.67
C PHE A 253 18.32 -3.47 2.87
N ARG A 254 17.81 -3.91 4.01
CA ARG A 254 17.60 -5.32 4.31
C ARG A 254 16.34 -5.50 5.15
N LYS A 255 15.54 -6.52 4.81
CA LYS A 255 14.33 -6.89 5.55
C LYS A 255 14.66 -7.98 6.57
N THR A 256 14.10 -7.88 7.76
CA THR A 256 14.19 -8.94 8.77
C THR A 256 13.40 -10.17 8.31
N ARG A 257 13.75 -11.35 8.88
CA ARG A 257 12.81 -12.46 8.91
C ARG A 257 11.57 -12.07 9.74
N PRO A 258 10.48 -12.84 9.71
CA PRO A 258 9.44 -12.69 10.71
C PRO A 258 10.03 -12.86 12.12
N LEU A 259 9.77 -11.89 12.99
CA LEU A 259 10.22 -11.88 14.40
C LEU A 259 8.98 -12.07 15.27
N GLU A 260 8.97 -13.13 16.04
CA GLU A 260 7.92 -13.37 17.04
C GLU A 260 8.01 -12.33 18.18
N ALA A 261 6.96 -12.26 19.01
CA ALA A 261 6.91 -11.31 20.13
C ALA A 261 8.15 -11.46 21.04
N GLY A 262 8.87 -10.37 21.24
CA GLY A 262 10.11 -10.31 22.02
C GLY A 262 11.37 -10.80 21.30
N GLU A 263 11.25 -11.33 20.07
CA GLU A 263 12.43 -11.73 19.29
C GLU A 263 13.21 -10.54 18.77
N LYS A 264 14.50 -10.78 18.56
CA LYS A 264 15.44 -9.82 17.99
C LYS A 264 16.20 -10.44 16.81
N GLN A 265 16.64 -9.58 15.92
CA GLN A 265 17.54 -9.93 14.84
C GLN A 265 18.59 -8.86 14.64
N THR A 266 19.84 -9.29 14.53
CA THR A 266 20.94 -8.44 14.07
C THR A 266 21.03 -8.54 12.54
N ILE A 267 21.15 -7.41 11.89
CA ILE A 267 21.33 -7.25 10.44
C ILE A 267 22.64 -6.50 10.22
N THR A 268 23.45 -7.02 9.33
CA THR A 268 24.69 -6.37 8.91
C THR A 268 24.68 -6.21 7.40
#